data_c7f275041072ceed252a6efd9ee5d643
#
_entry.id   c7f275041072ceed252a6efd9ee5d643
#
_cell.length_a   1.000
_cell.length_b   1.000
_cell.length_c   1.000
_cell.angle_alpha   90.00
_cell.angle_beta   90.00
_cell.angle_gamma   90.00
#
_symmetry.space_group_name_H-M   'P 1'
#
loop_
_entity.id
_entity.type
_entity.pdbx_description
1 polymer ?
#
loop_
_entity_poly.entity_id
_entity_poly.type
_entity_poly.pdbx_seq_one_letter_code
_entity_poly.pdbx_strand_id
1 'polypeptide(L)'
;GAIYLPLCYSKLRLTMKKKALIFFFITPLIVLFSYVFTALYSFHQFHKGIYYNDKKLIKDYVEWDELRENFKNYINIQLLKETQKSEELKDLGELGVLLSGLAGKFVETMVDSYLNPEGLSMLIEKSEKKDEIPKPNLVTLIGGFTIMEFNSLNSFYVTYENEDQELPIFFNRKGLTWKITQIEFPDNLIEGMK
;
A
#
# COMPACT_ATOMS: atom_id res chain seq x y z
N GLY A 1 -65.65 -11.00 27.63
CA GLY A 1 -64.24 -10.83 27.99
C GLY A 1 -63.26 -11.46 27.00
N ALA A 2 -63.25 -11.09 25.67
CA ALA A 2 -62.30 -11.66 24.74
C ALA A 2 -62.06 -10.72 23.50
N ILE A 3 -61.76 -9.45 23.72
CA ILE A 3 -61.55 -8.53 22.57
C ILE A 3 -60.19 -7.81 22.58
N TYR A 4 -59.32 -8.04 23.54
CA TYR A 4 -58.06 -7.27 23.65
C TYR A 4 -56.78 -7.97 23.12
N LEU A 5 -56.82 -9.22 22.68
CA LEU A 5 -55.63 -9.94 22.23
C LEU A 5 -55.12 -9.59 20.79
N PRO A 6 -55.93 -9.23 19.78
CA PRO A 6 -55.39 -9.05 18.44
C PRO A 6 -54.60 -7.75 18.23
N LEU A 7 -54.90 -6.67 19.01
CA LEU A 7 -54.18 -5.40 18.88
C LEU A 7 -52.77 -5.39 19.43
N CYS A 8 -52.50 -6.17 20.48
CA CYS A 8 -51.15 -6.32 21.07
C CYS A 8 -50.24 -7.10 20.13
N TYR A 9 -50.74 -8.15 19.50
CA TYR A 9 -50.01 -8.98 18.57
C TYR A 9 -49.64 -8.24 17.26
N SER A 10 -50.53 -7.39 16.75
CA SER A 10 -50.25 -6.60 15.56
C SER A 10 -49.18 -5.53 15.80
N LYS A 11 -49.22 -4.85 16.96
CA LYS A 11 -48.18 -3.87 17.36
C LYS A 11 -46.80 -4.54 17.56
N LEU A 12 -46.77 -5.72 18.18
CA LEU A 12 -45.51 -6.47 18.39
C LEU A 12 -44.91 -6.91 17.04
N ARG A 13 -45.74 -7.37 16.11
CA ARG A 13 -45.32 -7.79 14.76
C ARG A 13 -44.79 -6.61 13.92
N LEU A 14 -45.39 -5.42 14.06
CA LEU A 14 -44.98 -4.21 13.37
C LEU A 14 -43.63 -3.66 13.89
N THR A 15 -43.43 -3.72 15.22
CA THR A 15 -42.15 -3.33 15.86
C THR A 15 -41.02 -4.29 15.54
N MET A 16 -41.29 -5.61 15.45
CA MET A 16 -40.30 -6.60 15.02
C MET A 16 -39.89 -6.43 13.56
N LYS A 17 -40.83 -6.13 12.65
CA LYS A 17 -40.53 -5.85 11.25
C LYS A 17 -39.66 -4.58 11.11
N LYS A 18 -39.97 -3.51 11.83
CA LYS A 18 -39.15 -2.29 11.83
C LYS A 18 -37.76 -2.53 12.38
N LYS A 19 -37.61 -3.27 13.46
CA LYS A 19 -36.28 -3.64 14.02
C LYS A 19 -35.47 -4.52 13.05
N ALA A 20 -36.11 -5.49 12.41
CA ALA A 20 -35.46 -6.33 11.39
C ALA A 20 -35.01 -5.49 10.16
N LEU A 21 -35.83 -4.53 9.73
CA LEU A 21 -35.48 -3.63 8.62
C LEU A 21 -34.27 -2.74 8.97
N ILE A 22 -34.27 -2.17 10.18
CA ILE A 22 -33.16 -1.37 10.69
C ILE A 22 -31.89 -2.22 10.75
N PHE A 23 -31.97 -3.43 11.26
CA PHE A 23 -30.83 -4.35 11.32
C PHE A 23 -30.30 -4.70 9.93
N PHE A 24 -31.18 -4.92 8.96
CA PHE A 24 -30.80 -5.24 7.59
C PHE A 24 -30.03 -4.10 6.89
N PHE A 25 -30.35 -2.84 7.16
CA PHE A 25 -29.63 -1.69 6.60
C PHE A 25 -28.39 -1.30 7.40
N ILE A 26 -28.40 -1.42 8.72
CA ILE A 26 -27.26 -1.02 9.57
C ILE A 26 -26.11 -2.03 9.49
N THR A 27 -26.42 -3.32 9.41
CA THR A 27 -25.35 -4.35 9.38
C THR A 27 -24.39 -4.18 8.19
N PRO A 28 -24.83 -4.05 6.93
CA PRO A 28 -23.91 -3.83 5.81
C PRO A 28 -23.13 -2.52 5.93
N LEU A 29 -23.73 -1.48 6.51
CA LEU A 29 -23.03 -0.21 6.76
C LEU A 29 -21.90 -0.37 7.77
N ILE A 30 -22.13 -1.11 8.86
CA ILE A 30 -21.09 -1.43 9.85
C ILE A 30 -19.97 -2.24 9.21
N VAL A 31 -20.30 -3.23 8.39
CA VAL A 31 -19.30 -4.06 7.68
C VAL A 31 -18.46 -3.19 6.75
N LEU A 32 -19.10 -2.32 5.96
CA LEU A 32 -18.40 -1.39 5.07
C LEU A 32 -17.48 -0.43 5.85
N PHE A 33 -18.00 0.14 6.93
CA PHE A 33 -17.21 1.03 7.79
C PHE A 33 -16.00 0.32 8.40
N SER A 34 -16.22 -0.90 8.93
CA SER A 34 -15.14 -1.71 9.49
C SER A 34 -14.09 -2.05 8.44
N TYR A 35 -14.51 -2.33 7.22
CA TYR A 35 -13.62 -2.62 6.08
C TYR A 35 -12.70 -1.43 5.78
N VAL A 36 -13.27 -0.24 5.57
CA VAL A 36 -12.50 0.98 5.31
C VAL A 36 -11.61 1.35 6.50
N PHE A 37 -12.12 1.15 7.72
CA PHE A 37 -11.34 1.42 8.94
C PHE A 37 -10.10 0.53 9.05
N THR A 38 -10.16 -0.75 8.65
CA THR A 38 -8.97 -1.62 8.65
C THR A 38 -7.89 -1.15 7.67
N ALA A 39 -8.28 -0.59 6.52
CA ALA A 39 -7.35 -0.01 5.55
C ALA A 39 -6.65 1.24 6.12
N LEU A 40 -7.45 2.19 6.63
CA LEU A 40 -6.94 3.39 7.31
C LEU A 40 -6.01 3.06 8.47
N TYR A 41 -6.40 2.10 9.29
CA TYR A 41 -5.60 1.66 10.43
C TYR A 41 -4.25 1.10 9.98
N SER A 42 -4.23 0.26 8.95
CA SER A 42 -2.98 -0.32 8.42
C SER A 42 -2.06 0.76 7.86
N PHE A 43 -2.60 1.70 7.07
CA PHE A 43 -1.85 2.85 6.57
C PHE A 43 -1.27 3.69 7.73
N HIS A 44 -2.08 3.98 8.75
CA HIS A 44 -1.64 4.76 9.90
C HIS A 44 -0.54 4.05 10.70
N GLN A 45 -0.62 2.74 10.87
CA GLN A 45 0.42 1.96 11.55
C GLN A 45 1.73 1.94 10.76
N PHE A 46 1.66 1.82 9.44
CA PHE A 46 2.84 1.98 8.59
C PHE A 46 3.43 3.39 8.72
N HIS A 47 2.62 4.43 8.64
CA HIS A 47 3.04 5.82 8.85
C HIS A 47 3.73 6.01 10.22
N LYS A 48 3.19 5.42 11.29
CA LYS A 48 3.85 5.39 12.60
C LYS A 48 5.21 4.68 12.55
N GLY A 49 5.29 3.56 11.85
CA GLY A 49 6.53 2.82 11.66
C GLY A 49 7.61 3.69 11.03
N ILE A 50 7.27 4.42 9.97
CA ILE A 50 8.19 5.35 9.30
C ILE A 50 8.59 6.51 10.22
N TYR A 51 7.60 7.19 10.82
CA TYR A 51 7.85 8.37 11.65
C TYR A 51 8.74 8.08 12.87
N TYR A 52 8.46 6.97 13.59
CA TYR A 52 9.21 6.58 14.78
C TYR A 52 10.41 5.68 14.49
N ASN A 53 10.63 5.32 13.23
CA ASN A 53 11.61 4.31 12.80
C ASN A 53 11.43 2.97 13.54
N ASP A 54 10.16 2.56 13.71
CA ASP A 54 9.80 1.31 14.40
C ASP A 54 9.86 0.14 13.39
N LYS A 55 10.98 -0.60 13.45
CA LYS A 55 11.24 -1.76 12.57
C LYS A 55 10.15 -2.83 12.64
N LYS A 56 9.50 -2.99 13.81
CA LYS A 56 8.43 -3.98 13.97
C LYS A 56 7.19 -3.56 13.18
N LEU A 57 6.75 -2.31 13.32
CA LEU A 57 5.63 -1.79 12.53
C LEU A 57 5.93 -1.83 11.04
N ILE A 58 7.14 -1.42 10.64
CA ILE A 58 7.58 -1.48 9.23
C ILE A 58 7.51 -2.93 8.73
N LYS A 59 8.01 -3.90 9.51
CA LYS A 59 7.98 -5.32 9.15
C LYS A 59 6.57 -5.86 9.01
N ASP A 60 5.65 -5.49 9.91
CA ASP A 60 4.30 -6.06 9.99
C ASP A 60 3.38 -5.53 8.88
N TYR A 61 3.63 -4.31 8.37
CA TYR A 61 2.77 -3.65 7.38
C TYR A 61 3.35 -3.58 5.96
N VAL A 62 4.46 -4.29 5.70
CA VAL A 62 5.03 -4.49 4.36
C VAL A 62 5.06 -5.97 4.04
N GLU A 63 4.66 -6.34 2.83
CA GLU A 63 4.81 -7.70 2.29
C GLU A 63 6.11 -7.77 1.51
N TRP A 64 7.20 -8.06 2.22
CA TRP A 64 8.58 -7.90 1.74
C TRP A 64 8.90 -8.72 0.51
N ASP A 65 8.36 -9.93 0.41
CA ASP A 65 8.64 -10.81 -0.73
C ASP A 65 7.99 -10.26 -2.01
N GLU A 66 6.72 -9.84 -1.93
CA GLU A 66 6.02 -9.24 -3.06
C GLU A 66 6.65 -7.88 -3.43
N LEU A 67 7.00 -7.06 -2.44
CA LEU A 67 7.62 -5.75 -2.68
C LEU A 67 8.97 -5.91 -3.41
N ARG A 68 9.81 -6.86 -2.99
CA ARG A 68 11.10 -7.15 -3.64
C ARG A 68 10.90 -7.67 -5.06
N GLU A 69 9.97 -8.59 -5.26
CA GLU A 69 9.66 -9.14 -6.58
C GLU A 69 9.19 -8.03 -7.54
N ASN A 70 8.23 -7.22 -7.11
CA ASN A 70 7.72 -6.10 -7.92
C ASN A 70 8.82 -5.09 -8.24
N PHE A 71 9.68 -4.76 -7.29
CA PHE A 71 10.79 -3.84 -7.51
C PHE A 71 11.84 -4.42 -8.47
N LYS A 72 12.22 -5.70 -8.33
CA LYS A 72 13.12 -6.39 -9.27
C LYS A 72 12.55 -6.38 -10.68
N ASN A 73 11.26 -6.66 -10.83
CA ASN A 73 10.59 -6.63 -12.12
C ASN A 73 10.61 -5.23 -12.73
N TYR A 74 10.33 -4.19 -11.94
CA TYR A 74 10.41 -2.80 -12.39
C TYR A 74 11.82 -2.47 -12.91
N ILE A 75 12.86 -2.71 -12.13
CA ILE A 75 14.25 -2.42 -12.53
C ILE A 75 14.65 -3.22 -13.77
N ASN A 76 14.29 -4.50 -13.87
CA ASN A 76 14.58 -5.32 -15.04
C ASN A 76 13.93 -4.77 -16.31
N ILE A 77 12.68 -4.29 -16.23
CA ILE A 77 11.99 -3.65 -17.36
C ILE A 77 12.71 -2.36 -17.76
N GLN A 78 13.14 -1.54 -16.80
CA GLN A 78 13.87 -0.31 -17.10
C GLN A 78 15.24 -0.59 -17.71
N LEU A 79 15.98 -1.57 -17.20
CA LEU A 79 17.25 -2.00 -17.78
C LEU A 79 17.08 -2.49 -19.23
N LEU A 80 16.02 -3.25 -19.51
CA LEU A 80 15.72 -3.69 -20.88
C LEU A 80 15.38 -2.51 -21.80
N LYS A 81 14.59 -1.54 -21.32
CA LYS A 81 14.28 -0.32 -22.10
C LYS A 81 15.56 0.48 -22.42
N GLU A 82 16.43 0.67 -21.44
CA GLU A 82 17.71 1.38 -21.62
C GLU A 82 18.66 0.63 -22.57
N THR A 83 18.77 -0.70 -22.44
CA THR A 83 19.58 -1.53 -23.33
C THR A 83 19.10 -1.46 -24.77
N GLN A 84 17.77 -1.39 -24.98
CA GLN A 84 17.18 -1.26 -26.33
C GLN A 84 17.39 0.14 -26.94
N LYS A 85 17.47 1.18 -26.13
CA LYS A 85 17.74 2.56 -26.58
C LYS A 85 19.22 2.80 -26.87
N SER A 86 20.13 2.11 -26.20
CA SER A 86 21.58 2.29 -26.36
C SER A 86 22.08 1.61 -27.62
N GLU A 87 22.49 2.38 -28.60
CA GLU A 87 23.14 1.87 -29.84
C GLU A 87 24.47 1.18 -29.52
N GLU A 88 25.22 1.70 -28.55
CA GLU A 88 26.49 1.14 -28.10
C GLU A 88 26.37 -0.28 -27.55
N LEU A 89 25.28 -0.57 -26.79
CA LEU A 89 25.02 -1.91 -26.26
C LEU A 89 24.52 -2.88 -27.34
N LYS A 90 23.84 -2.37 -28.36
CA LYS A 90 23.43 -3.18 -29.52
C LYS A 90 24.63 -3.62 -30.37
N ASP A 91 25.61 -2.74 -30.52
CA ASP A 91 26.83 -3.03 -31.28
C ASP A 91 27.73 -4.07 -30.60
N LEU A 92 27.58 -4.23 -29.27
CA LEU A 92 28.32 -5.24 -28.47
C LEU A 92 27.75 -6.67 -28.65
N GLY A 93 26.60 -6.86 -29.28
CA GLY A 93 25.99 -8.17 -29.53
C GLY A 93 25.89 -9.05 -28.29
N GLU A 94 26.52 -10.23 -28.28
CA GLU A 94 26.50 -11.18 -27.15
C GLU A 94 27.07 -10.60 -25.85
N LEU A 95 28.06 -9.70 -25.92
CA LEU A 95 28.63 -9.02 -24.77
C LEU A 95 27.59 -8.07 -24.12
N GLY A 96 26.77 -7.40 -24.91
CA GLY A 96 25.67 -6.57 -24.39
C GLY A 96 24.66 -7.39 -23.59
N VAL A 97 24.33 -8.59 -24.04
CA VAL A 97 23.44 -9.52 -23.32
C VAL A 97 24.08 -9.99 -22.00
N LEU A 98 25.38 -10.31 -21.99
CA LEU A 98 26.11 -10.70 -20.78
C LEU A 98 26.17 -9.56 -19.76
N LEU A 99 26.43 -8.33 -20.19
CA LEU A 99 26.47 -7.15 -19.33
C LEU A 99 25.09 -6.87 -18.71
N SER A 100 24.01 -6.99 -19.48
CA SER A 100 22.64 -6.86 -18.99
C SER A 100 22.31 -7.95 -17.96
N GLY A 101 22.74 -9.18 -18.15
CA GLY A 101 22.58 -10.29 -17.20
C GLY A 101 23.34 -10.08 -15.90
N LEU A 102 24.56 -9.53 -15.96
CA LEU A 102 25.34 -9.16 -14.78
C LEU A 102 24.70 -8.01 -14.00
N ALA A 103 24.19 -6.99 -14.71
CA ALA A 103 23.44 -5.89 -14.10
C ALA A 103 22.21 -6.39 -13.39
N GLY A 104 21.43 -7.32 -13.98
CA GLY A 104 20.28 -7.97 -13.33
C GLY A 104 20.64 -8.68 -12.02
N LYS A 105 21.71 -9.48 -12.01
CA LYS A 105 22.18 -10.15 -10.77
C LYS A 105 22.64 -9.16 -9.70
N PHE A 106 23.29 -8.08 -10.10
CA PHE A 106 23.68 -7.02 -9.17
C PHE A 106 22.47 -6.36 -8.54
N VAL A 107 21.45 -6.04 -9.34
CA VAL A 107 20.16 -5.50 -8.85
C VAL A 107 19.48 -6.47 -7.89
N GLU A 108 19.40 -7.75 -8.21
CA GLU A 108 18.84 -8.76 -7.29
C GLU A 108 19.53 -8.74 -5.92
N THR A 109 20.86 -8.72 -5.91
CA THR A 109 21.65 -8.70 -4.67
C THR A 109 21.42 -7.41 -3.88
N MET A 110 21.38 -6.27 -4.55
CA MET A 110 21.10 -4.98 -3.91
C MET A 110 19.70 -4.93 -3.34
N VAL A 111 18.69 -5.34 -4.11
CA VAL A 111 17.29 -5.35 -3.66
C VAL A 111 17.14 -6.24 -2.42
N ASP A 112 17.69 -7.44 -2.43
CA ASP A 112 17.60 -8.35 -1.28
C ASP A 112 18.33 -7.82 -0.03
N SER A 113 19.41 -7.06 -0.24
CA SER A 113 20.20 -6.48 0.86
C SER A 113 19.56 -5.24 1.48
N TYR A 114 18.91 -4.40 0.68
CA TYR A 114 18.38 -3.09 1.14
C TYR A 114 16.87 -3.06 1.29
N LEU A 115 16.11 -3.83 0.50
CA LEU A 115 14.66 -3.87 0.59
C LEU A 115 14.20 -4.86 1.66
N ASN A 116 14.49 -4.53 2.90
CA ASN A 116 14.12 -5.27 4.11
C ASN A 116 13.90 -4.27 5.26
N PRO A 117 13.34 -4.69 6.42
CA PRO A 117 13.05 -3.77 7.53
C PRO A 117 14.28 -3.00 8.04
N GLU A 118 15.42 -3.64 8.06
CA GLU A 118 16.68 -3.06 8.51
C GLU A 118 17.20 -2.00 7.52
N GLY A 119 17.19 -2.32 6.23
CA GLY A 119 17.62 -1.43 5.16
C GLY A 119 16.71 -0.20 5.07
N LEU A 120 15.39 -0.38 5.13
CA LEU A 120 14.46 0.75 5.14
C LEU A 120 14.65 1.63 6.40
N SER A 121 14.86 1.01 7.56
CA SER A 121 15.16 1.74 8.79
C SER A 121 16.42 2.59 8.66
N MET A 122 17.47 2.07 8.02
CA MET A 122 18.72 2.82 7.76
C MET A 122 18.47 4.00 6.80
N LEU A 123 17.65 3.81 5.77
CA LEU A 123 17.29 4.88 4.83
C LEU A 123 16.52 6.00 5.52
N ILE A 124 15.55 5.65 6.37
CA ILE A 124 14.79 6.62 7.17
C ILE A 124 15.73 7.41 8.10
N GLU A 125 16.67 6.72 8.74
CA GLU A 125 17.62 7.35 9.68
C GLU A 125 18.56 8.32 8.99
N LYS A 126 18.98 8.03 7.75
CA LYS A 126 19.85 8.86 6.93
C LYS A 126 19.10 9.95 6.14
N SER A 127 17.77 9.89 6.10
CA SER A 127 16.97 10.86 5.35
C SER A 127 16.98 12.22 6.05
N GLU A 128 17.42 13.26 5.32
CA GLU A 128 17.35 14.66 5.75
C GLU A 128 15.89 15.16 5.83
N LYS A 129 14.97 14.49 5.14
CA LYS A 129 13.53 14.83 5.07
C LYS A 129 12.69 14.21 6.17
N LYS A 130 13.27 13.59 7.17
CA LYS A 130 12.55 12.96 8.28
C LYS A 130 11.63 13.93 9.02
N ASP A 131 12.06 15.18 9.14
CA ASP A 131 11.31 16.23 9.83
C ASP A 131 10.11 16.74 9.00
N GLU A 132 10.04 16.44 7.71
CA GLU A 132 8.91 16.76 6.83
C GLU A 132 7.76 15.78 6.98
N ILE A 133 7.99 14.59 7.55
CA ILE A 133 6.95 13.59 7.78
C ILE A 133 6.02 14.07 8.89
N PRO A 134 4.71 14.24 8.64
CA PRO A 134 3.79 14.73 9.64
C PRO A 134 3.68 13.74 10.81
N LYS A 135 3.62 14.26 12.04
CA LYS A 135 3.47 13.43 13.23
C LYS A 135 2.17 12.62 13.17
N PRO A 136 2.23 11.29 13.36
CA PRO A 136 1.04 10.44 13.35
C PRO A 136 0.12 10.78 14.53
N ASN A 137 -1.09 11.22 14.21
CA ASN A 137 -2.14 11.58 15.16
C ASN A 137 -3.52 11.35 14.53
N LEU A 138 -4.61 11.72 15.23
CA LEU A 138 -5.96 11.55 14.71
C LEU A 138 -6.21 12.34 13.41
N VAL A 139 -5.60 13.51 13.26
CA VAL A 139 -5.75 14.34 12.05
C VAL A 139 -5.10 13.66 10.85
N THR A 140 -3.88 13.12 11.01
CA THR A 140 -3.20 12.36 9.95
C THR A 140 -3.88 11.03 9.64
N LEU A 141 -4.51 10.40 10.63
CA LEU A 141 -5.35 9.22 10.40
C LEU A 141 -6.57 9.55 9.52
N ILE A 142 -7.30 10.61 9.86
CA ILE A 142 -8.45 11.05 9.08
C ILE A 142 -8.02 11.60 7.71
N GLY A 143 -6.92 12.34 7.66
CA GLY A 143 -6.32 12.84 6.43
C GLY A 143 -5.93 11.73 5.46
N GLY A 144 -5.50 10.57 5.98
CA GLY A 144 -5.24 9.39 5.17
C GLY A 144 -6.42 8.96 4.31
N PHE A 145 -7.66 9.19 4.77
CA PHE A 145 -8.86 8.86 3.99
C PHE A 145 -8.99 9.70 2.71
N THR A 146 -8.48 10.93 2.71
CA THR A 146 -8.59 11.84 1.54
C THR A 146 -7.58 11.55 0.45
N ILE A 147 -6.48 10.85 0.78
CA ILE A 147 -5.40 10.49 -0.15
C ILE A 147 -5.43 9.01 -0.55
N MET A 148 -6.38 8.23 0.00
CA MET A 148 -6.51 6.80 -0.22
C MET A 148 -7.49 6.53 -1.35
N GLU A 149 -7.05 5.84 -2.39
CA GLU A 149 -7.87 5.44 -3.53
C GLU A 149 -7.98 3.93 -3.63
N PHE A 150 -9.22 3.42 -3.57
CA PHE A 150 -9.50 1.99 -3.73
C PHE A 150 -9.61 1.65 -5.22
N ASN A 151 -8.70 0.82 -5.72
CA ASN A 151 -8.75 0.30 -7.09
C ASN A 151 -9.45 -1.07 -7.16
N SER A 152 -9.62 -1.75 -6.02
CA SER A 152 -10.40 -3.00 -5.91
C SER A 152 -10.86 -3.24 -4.47
N LEU A 153 -11.65 -4.32 -4.25
CA LEU A 153 -12.02 -4.77 -2.90
C LEU A 153 -10.82 -5.26 -2.06
N ASN A 154 -9.69 -5.52 -2.67
CA ASN A 154 -8.52 -6.07 -1.97
C ASN A 154 -7.27 -5.20 -2.14
N SER A 155 -7.40 -4.03 -2.76
CA SER A 155 -6.27 -3.14 -3.00
C SER A 155 -6.70 -1.68 -2.96
N PHE A 156 -5.87 -0.86 -2.34
CA PHE A 156 -5.88 0.60 -2.44
C PHE A 156 -4.47 1.12 -2.62
N TYR A 157 -4.33 2.34 -3.08
CA TYR A 157 -3.05 3.03 -3.12
C TYR A 157 -3.15 4.42 -2.49
N VAL A 158 -2.00 4.92 -2.12
CA VAL A 158 -1.79 6.28 -1.62
C VAL A 158 -0.71 6.91 -2.47
N THR A 159 -0.98 8.04 -3.06
CA THR A 159 0.02 8.78 -3.84
C THR A 159 0.76 9.74 -2.92
N TYR A 160 2.07 9.60 -2.88
CA TYR A 160 2.96 10.59 -2.28
C TYR A 160 3.43 11.53 -3.38
N GLU A 161 3.04 12.80 -3.26
CA GLU A 161 3.45 13.85 -4.19
C GLU A 161 4.70 14.55 -3.64
N ASN A 162 5.74 14.64 -4.45
CA ASN A 162 6.88 15.52 -4.24
C ASN A 162 6.96 16.47 -5.44
N GLU A 163 7.61 17.63 -5.30
CA GLU A 163 7.61 18.77 -6.22
C GLU A 163 7.59 18.43 -7.72
N ASP A 164 8.17 17.29 -8.13
CA ASP A 164 8.26 16.84 -9.54
C ASP A 164 7.80 15.40 -9.78
N GLN A 165 7.35 14.66 -8.77
CA GLN A 165 7.10 13.23 -8.91
C GLN A 165 5.95 12.73 -8.04
N GLU A 166 5.11 11.90 -8.63
CA GLU A 166 4.08 11.14 -7.93
C GLU A 166 4.62 9.72 -7.67
N LEU A 167 4.47 9.26 -6.44
CA LEU A 167 4.90 7.94 -6.00
C LEU A 167 3.70 7.15 -5.44
N PRO A 168 2.98 6.39 -6.27
CA PRO A 168 1.91 5.54 -5.80
C PRO A 168 2.44 4.36 -4.98
N ILE A 169 1.92 4.20 -3.77
CA ILE A 169 2.23 3.11 -2.85
C ILE A 169 0.99 2.23 -2.72
N PHE A 170 1.08 0.98 -3.16
CA PHE A 170 -0.03 0.04 -3.19
C PHE A 170 -0.08 -0.83 -1.95
N PHE A 171 -1.26 -0.91 -1.38
CA PHE A 171 -1.60 -1.77 -0.26
C PHE A 171 -2.55 -2.86 -0.72
N ASN A 172 -2.18 -4.12 -0.50
CA ASN A 172 -3.03 -5.26 -0.74
C ASN A 172 -3.47 -5.89 0.58
N ARG A 173 -4.72 -6.38 0.58
CA ARG A 173 -5.30 -7.02 1.74
C ARG A 173 -4.68 -8.40 1.98
N LYS A 174 -4.17 -8.61 3.17
CA LYS A 174 -3.64 -9.88 3.67
C LYS A 174 -4.42 -10.29 4.93
N GLY A 175 -5.50 -11.02 4.73
CA GLY A 175 -6.43 -11.38 5.81
C GLY A 175 -7.21 -10.17 6.33
N LEU A 176 -6.96 -9.76 7.58
CA LEU A 176 -7.60 -8.59 8.21
C LEU A 176 -6.74 -7.33 8.17
N THR A 177 -5.49 -7.42 7.71
CA THR A 177 -4.56 -6.31 7.58
C THR A 177 -4.32 -5.95 6.12
N TRP A 178 -3.82 -4.75 5.88
CA TRP A 178 -3.39 -4.30 4.58
C TRP A 178 -1.90 -4.06 4.64
N LYS A 179 -1.16 -4.55 3.64
CA LYS A 179 0.28 -4.44 3.58
C LYS A 179 0.74 -3.85 2.26
N ILE A 180 1.82 -3.11 2.30
CA ILE A 180 2.48 -2.60 1.10
C ILE A 180 3.04 -3.79 0.33
N THR A 181 2.70 -3.84 -0.96
CA THR A 181 3.15 -4.89 -1.87
C THR A 181 3.89 -4.32 -3.08
N GLN A 182 3.66 -3.05 -3.40
CA GLN A 182 4.25 -2.42 -4.57
C GLN A 182 4.41 -0.92 -4.34
N ILE A 183 5.47 -0.37 -4.91
CA ILE A 183 5.70 1.07 -5.06
C ILE A 183 5.96 1.29 -6.54
N GLU A 184 5.21 2.19 -7.16
CA GLU A 184 5.46 2.57 -8.56
C GLU A 184 6.41 3.75 -8.60
N PHE A 185 7.51 3.56 -9.29
CA PHE A 185 8.52 4.58 -9.48
C PHE A 185 8.33 5.23 -10.87
N PRO A 186 8.62 6.53 -11.01
CA PRO A 186 8.54 7.19 -12.29
C PRO A 186 9.53 6.58 -13.29
N ASP A 187 9.15 6.56 -14.58
CA ASP A 187 9.94 5.94 -15.66
C ASP A 187 11.36 6.51 -15.80
N ASN A 188 11.60 7.73 -15.31
CA ASN A 188 12.88 8.43 -15.37
C ASN A 188 13.77 8.24 -14.14
N LEU A 189 13.41 7.35 -13.20
CA LEU A 189 14.19 7.16 -11.96
C LEU A 189 15.66 6.82 -12.25
N ILE A 190 15.91 5.97 -13.24
CA ILE A 190 17.28 5.55 -13.62
C ILE A 190 18.02 6.65 -14.37
N GLU A 191 17.34 7.49 -15.14
CA GLU A 191 17.95 8.60 -15.84
C GLU A 191 18.54 9.67 -14.89
N GLY A 192 17.91 9.86 -13.72
CA GLY A 192 18.37 10.79 -12.68
C GLY A 192 19.56 10.27 -11.83
N MET A 193 19.96 9.00 -12.01
CA MET A 193 21.11 8.39 -11.32
C MET A 193 22.43 8.49 -12.12
N LYS A 194 22.40 9.09 -13.30
CA LYS A 194 23.60 9.42 -14.10
C LYS A 194 24.12 10.78 -13.68
#